data_6269f8b975c208ea859165e3d8b95d79
#
_entry.id   6269f8b975c208ea859165e3d8b95d79
#
_cell.length_a   1.000
_cell.length_b   1.000
_cell.length_c   1.000
_cell.angle_alpha   90.00
_cell.angle_beta   90.00
_cell.angle_gamma   90.00
#
_symmetry.space_group_name_H-M   'P 1'
#
loop_
_entity.id
_entity.type
_entity.pdbx_description
1 polymer ?
#
loop_
_entity_poly.entity_id
_entity_poly.type
_entity_poly.pdbx_seq_one_letter_code
_entity_poly.pdbx_strand_id
1 'polypeptide(L)'
;MAKIAAFFDVDGTLIRGASTWYLARDLYSRGYFGLDFFVFAAHQALLYVIFGENIHRVEQVKKRSLQIIEGKLESDLVLVGEELYDRFLQERLFPGALDIIQKHLDAGHDVWLVSATPREIAQSMAHRLGLTGALGTVVEVDEWGRYTGKMPQSLMHGTMKAKAVLELSWERDYDLKQCYAYSDSMSDEKLLNLVGHPRVVNPEPKLRRIAKRRHWPVYDFAHRRLDIAIKVRSRYLPAIMVGFLWTVRVLWRYVIRRILRTLGRVWHFLFPRRR
;
A
#
# COMPACT_ATOMS: atom_id res chain seq x y z
N MET A 1 -9.22 -24.68 -23.95
CA MET A 1 -9.25 -24.85 -22.46
C MET A 1 -9.50 -23.48 -21.87
N ALA A 2 -10.36 -23.37 -20.85
CA ALA A 2 -10.58 -22.10 -20.16
C ALA A 2 -9.28 -21.64 -19.52
N LYS A 3 -8.97 -20.33 -19.62
CA LYS A 3 -7.78 -19.77 -19.00
C LYS A 3 -7.99 -19.60 -17.51
N ILE A 4 -6.96 -19.90 -16.73
CA ILE A 4 -6.98 -19.82 -15.26
C ILE A 4 -6.06 -18.70 -14.83
N ALA A 5 -6.51 -17.88 -13.87
CA ALA A 5 -5.71 -16.83 -13.27
C ALA A 5 -5.67 -16.95 -11.73
N ALA A 6 -4.59 -16.43 -11.16
CA ALA A 6 -4.41 -16.27 -9.72
C ALA A 6 -4.22 -14.78 -9.39
N PHE A 7 -5.11 -14.25 -8.56
CA PHE A 7 -5.15 -12.84 -8.15
C PHE A 7 -4.60 -12.68 -6.74
N PHE A 8 -3.54 -11.92 -6.59
CA PHE A 8 -2.88 -11.71 -5.30
C PHE A 8 -3.04 -10.27 -4.82
N ASP A 9 -3.60 -10.11 -3.63
CA ASP A 9 -3.41 -8.86 -2.89
C ASP A 9 -1.93 -8.69 -2.52
N VAL A 10 -1.49 -7.44 -2.34
CA VAL A 10 -0.09 -7.12 -2.07
C VAL A 10 0.17 -6.97 -0.57
N ASP A 11 -0.53 -6.04 0.08
CA ASP A 11 -0.21 -5.58 1.43
C ASP A 11 -0.68 -6.59 2.50
N GLY A 12 0.27 -7.20 3.23
CA GLY A 12 -0.03 -8.26 4.21
C GLY A 12 -0.24 -9.64 3.61
N THR A 13 -0.38 -9.76 2.30
CA THR A 13 -0.54 -11.00 1.54
C THR A 13 0.77 -11.42 0.88
N LEU A 14 1.31 -10.59 0.00
CA LEU A 14 2.56 -10.84 -0.70
C LEU A 14 3.76 -10.24 0.06
N ILE A 15 3.59 -9.03 0.59
CA ILE A 15 4.63 -8.33 1.34
C ILE A 15 4.26 -8.12 2.81
N ARG A 16 5.28 -7.99 3.63
CA ARG A 16 5.19 -7.61 5.04
C ARG A 16 5.04 -6.10 5.16
N GLY A 17 3.88 -5.61 5.64
CA GLY A 17 3.58 -4.20 5.80
C GLY A 17 2.73 -3.63 4.67
N ALA A 18 2.78 -2.31 4.47
CA ALA A 18 1.99 -1.58 3.48
C ALA A 18 2.90 -0.94 2.43
N SER A 19 2.70 -1.30 1.14
CA SER A 19 3.43 -0.74 -0.01
C SER A 19 3.28 0.78 -0.09
N THR A 20 2.08 1.28 0.17
CA THR A 20 1.79 2.72 0.20
C THR A 20 2.60 3.48 1.25
N TRP A 21 2.93 2.87 2.39
CA TRP A 21 3.81 3.47 3.39
C TRP A 21 5.25 3.62 2.89
N TYR A 22 5.78 2.58 2.25
CA TYR A 22 7.13 2.62 1.66
C TYR A 22 7.20 3.62 0.52
N LEU A 23 6.16 3.68 -0.32
CA LEU A 23 6.02 4.69 -1.38
C LEU A 23 6.02 6.11 -0.80
N ALA A 24 5.19 6.39 0.18
CA ALA A 24 5.13 7.72 0.81
C ALA A 24 6.48 8.12 1.41
N ARG A 25 7.18 7.19 2.07
CA ARG A 25 8.52 7.42 2.62
C ARG A 25 9.55 7.74 1.53
N ASP A 26 9.51 7.02 0.41
CA ASP A 26 10.44 7.22 -0.69
C ASP A 26 10.17 8.55 -1.41
N LEU A 27 8.92 8.86 -1.72
CA LEU A 27 8.50 10.15 -2.30
C LEU A 27 8.89 11.35 -1.41
N TYR A 28 8.75 11.21 -0.09
CA TYR A 28 9.23 12.23 0.85
C TYR A 28 10.75 12.40 0.78
N SER A 29 11.51 11.31 0.72
CA SER A 29 12.98 11.38 0.61
C SER A 29 13.45 12.04 -0.68
N ARG A 30 12.64 12.00 -1.73
CA ARG A 30 12.86 12.65 -3.03
C ARG A 30 12.33 14.08 -3.10
N GLY A 31 11.72 14.59 -2.00
CA GLY A 31 11.20 15.96 -1.95
C GLY A 31 9.89 16.21 -2.70
N TYR A 32 9.12 15.17 -3.02
CA TYR A 32 7.80 15.32 -3.65
C TYR A 32 6.81 16.07 -2.77
N PHE A 33 6.96 15.97 -1.44
CA PHE A 33 6.16 16.71 -0.46
C PHE A 33 6.95 16.93 0.84
N GLY A 34 6.49 17.88 1.67
CA GLY A 34 7.13 18.24 2.94
C GLY A 34 6.53 17.51 4.15
N LEU A 35 7.04 17.85 5.34
CA LEU A 35 6.54 17.35 6.62
C LEU A 35 5.08 17.73 6.90
N ASP A 36 4.60 18.82 6.28
CA ASP A 36 3.22 19.31 6.38
C ASP A 36 2.21 18.26 5.92
N PHE A 37 2.55 17.46 4.90
CA PHE A 37 1.72 16.35 4.45
C PHE A 37 1.59 15.25 5.50
N PHE A 38 2.70 14.88 6.16
CA PHE A 38 2.65 13.88 7.23
C PHE A 38 1.85 14.37 8.45
N VAL A 39 2.01 15.64 8.82
CA VAL A 39 1.22 16.25 9.91
C VAL A 39 -0.27 16.23 9.55
N PHE A 40 -0.60 16.61 8.32
CA PHE A 40 -1.96 16.55 7.82
C PHE A 40 -2.51 15.12 7.84
N ALA A 41 -1.78 14.14 7.28
CA ALA A 41 -2.19 12.74 7.26
C ALA A 41 -2.38 12.17 8.68
N ALA A 42 -1.46 12.47 9.59
CA ALA A 42 -1.55 12.06 11.00
C ALA A 42 -2.78 12.66 11.70
N HIS A 43 -3.07 13.96 11.44
CA HIS A 43 -4.26 14.62 11.97
C HIS A 43 -5.56 13.97 11.45
N GLN A 44 -5.67 13.74 10.12
CA GLN A 44 -6.85 13.09 9.53
C GLN A 44 -7.10 11.72 10.11
N ALA A 45 -6.06 11.02 10.36
CA ALA A 45 -6.15 9.69 10.89
C ALA A 45 -6.45 9.64 12.38
N LEU A 46 -5.97 10.59 13.18
CA LEU A 46 -6.42 10.77 14.56
C LEU A 46 -7.93 11.03 14.61
N LEU A 47 -8.41 11.90 13.73
CA LEU A 47 -9.86 12.16 13.59
C LEU A 47 -10.65 10.91 13.15
N TYR A 48 -10.06 10.07 12.30
CA TYR A 48 -10.68 8.78 11.92
C TYR A 48 -10.81 7.83 13.11
N VAL A 49 -9.76 7.74 13.95
CA VAL A 49 -9.79 6.88 15.16
C VAL A 49 -10.82 7.37 16.17
N ILE A 50 -10.94 8.70 16.36
CA ILE A 50 -11.84 9.29 17.38
C ILE A 50 -13.29 9.32 16.91
N PHE A 51 -13.54 9.70 15.67
CA PHE A 51 -14.89 10.02 15.15
C PHE A 51 -15.37 9.04 14.06
N GLY A 52 -14.57 8.01 13.73
CA GLY A 52 -14.89 7.06 12.66
C GLY A 52 -14.72 7.62 11.27
N GLU A 53 -15.19 6.85 10.29
CA GLU A 53 -15.11 7.18 8.86
C GLU A 53 -15.99 8.40 8.52
N ASN A 54 -15.40 9.35 7.79
CA ASN A 54 -16.10 10.51 7.25
C ASN A 54 -15.67 10.71 5.79
N ILE A 55 -16.63 10.62 4.88
CA ILE A 55 -16.42 10.69 3.42
C ILE A 55 -15.66 11.97 3.02
N HIS A 56 -15.99 13.11 3.61
CA HIS A 56 -15.31 14.38 3.31
C HIS A 56 -13.82 14.36 3.68
N ARG A 57 -13.45 13.69 4.78
CA ARG A 57 -12.05 13.57 5.19
C ARG A 57 -11.27 12.63 4.27
N VAL A 58 -11.88 11.52 3.89
CA VAL A 58 -11.29 10.58 2.92
C VAL A 58 -11.02 11.30 1.59
N GLU A 59 -11.99 12.11 1.12
CA GLU A 59 -11.84 12.87 -0.12
C GLU A 59 -10.76 13.96 0.00
N GLN A 60 -10.61 14.62 1.15
CA GLN A 60 -9.53 15.59 1.38
C GLN A 60 -8.14 14.93 1.33
N VAL A 61 -7.98 13.75 1.95
CA VAL A 61 -6.71 13.00 1.91
C VAL A 61 -6.41 12.58 0.47
N LYS A 62 -7.39 12.04 -0.24
CA LYS A 62 -7.29 11.67 -1.65
C LYS A 62 -6.85 12.86 -2.51
N LYS A 63 -7.57 13.98 -2.42
CA LYS A 63 -7.25 15.21 -3.19
C LYS A 63 -5.82 15.68 -2.93
N ARG A 64 -5.41 15.74 -1.66
CA ARG A 64 -4.06 16.19 -1.32
C ARG A 64 -2.97 15.20 -1.77
N SER A 65 -3.25 13.90 -1.74
CA SER A 65 -2.34 12.88 -2.28
C SER A 65 -2.17 13.02 -3.79
N LEU A 66 -3.25 13.29 -4.54
CA LEU A 66 -3.19 13.50 -5.98
C LEU A 66 -2.40 14.77 -6.35
N GLN A 67 -2.51 15.84 -5.57
CA GLN A 67 -1.74 17.08 -5.77
C GLN A 67 -0.22 16.87 -5.67
N ILE A 68 0.24 15.83 -4.96
CA ILE A 68 1.67 15.51 -4.84
C ILE A 68 2.27 15.09 -6.20
N ILE A 69 1.48 14.37 -6.99
CA ILE A 69 1.93 13.83 -8.28
C ILE A 69 1.45 14.65 -9.47
N GLU A 70 0.55 15.61 -9.27
CA GLU A 70 0.04 16.48 -10.33
C GLU A 70 1.19 17.17 -11.09
N GLY A 71 1.15 17.11 -12.43
CA GLY A 71 2.19 17.63 -13.32
C GLY A 71 3.48 16.79 -13.40
N LYS A 72 3.62 15.72 -12.62
CA LYS A 72 4.76 14.78 -12.74
C LYS A 72 4.52 13.81 -13.89
N LEU A 73 5.61 13.30 -14.47
CA LEU A 73 5.52 12.30 -15.52
C LEU A 73 5.16 10.91 -14.94
N GLU A 74 4.33 10.17 -15.68
CA GLU A 74 4.02 8.78 -15.35
C GLU A 74 5.30 7.93 -15.31
N SER A 75 6.24 8.17 -16.24
CA SER A 75 7.53 7.50 -16.29
C SER A 75 8.36 7.67 -15.02
N ASP A 76 8.27 8.84 -14.35
CA ASP A 76 8.97 9.06 -13.08
C ASP A 76 8.43 8.13 -11.99
N LEU A 77 7.11 7.90 -11.97
CA LEU A 77 6.49 7.03 -11.00
C LEU A 77 6.80 5.54 -11.27
N VAL A 78 6.96 5.16 -12.54
CA VAL A 78 7.45 3.81 -12.91
C VAL A 78 8.86 3.59 -12.35
N LEU A 79 9.78 4.54 -12.56
CA LEU A 79 11.14 4.48 -12.01
C LEU A 79 11.13 4.42 -10.48
N VAL A 80 10.29 5.23 -9.85
CA VAL A 80 10.08 5.16 -8.38
C VAL A 80 9.62 3.77 -7.97
N GLY A 81 8.73 3.13 -8.73
CA GLY A 81 8.25 1.78 -8.45
C GLY A 81 9.34 0.71 -8.52
N GLU A 82 10.19 0.78 -9.54
CA GLU A 82 11.32 -0.14 -9.69
C GLU A 82 12.33 0.00 -8.54
N GLU A 83 12.75 1.24 -8.25
CA GLU A 83 13.67 1.49 -7.14
C GLU A 83 13.06 1.17 -5.77
N LEU A 84 11.75 1.40 -5.59
CA LEU A 84 11.04 1.05 -4.37
C LEU A 84 11.06 -0.47 -4.14
N TYR A 85 10.87 -1.24 -5.21
CA TYR A 85 10.97 -2.70 -5.15
C TYR A 85 12.37 -3.13 -4.71
N ASP A 86 13.40 -2.66 -5.41
CA ASP A 86 14.80 -3.05 -5.14
C ASP A 86 15.27 -2.64 -3.74
N ARG A 87 14.88 -1.45 -3.26
CA ARG A 87 15.35 -0.89 -1.98
C ARG A 87 14.57 -1.36 -0.76
N PHE A 88 13.28 -1.71 -0.92
CA PHE A 88 12.42 -1.92 0.23
C PHE A 88 11.50 -3.13 0.13
N LEU A 89 10.91 -3.42 -1.04
CA LEU A 89 9.84 -4.41 -1.11
C LEU A 89 10.39 -5.84 -1.24
N GLN A 90 11.49 -6.04 -1.94
CA GLN A 90 12.10 -7.35 -2.16
C GLN A 90 12.39 -8.08 -0.86
N GLU A 91 12.99 -7.41 0.13
CA GLU A 91 13.29 -8.00 1.45
C GLU A 91 12.05 -8.27 2.30
N ARG A 92 10.91 -7.78 1.87
CA ARG A 92 9.64 -7.88 2.60
C ARG A 92 8.67 -8.89 2.03
N LEU A 93 9.01 -9.50 0.93
CA LEU A 93 8.23 -10.59 0.34
C LEU A 93 8.14 -11.76 1.33
N PHE A 94 6.97 -12.37 1.41
CA PHE A 94 6.80 -13.61 2.15
C PHE A 94 7.28 -14.77 1.27
N PRO A 95 8.32 -15.53 1.67
CA PRO A 95 8.81 -16.66 0.86
C PRO A 95 7.68 -17.67 0.51
N GLY A 96 6.81 -17.99 1.47
CA GLY A 96 5.70 -18.90 1.20
C GLY A 96 4.65 -18.35 0.22
N ALA A 97 4.52 -17.02 0.05
CA ALA A 97 3.70 -16.43 -0.99
C ALA A 97 4.37 -16.56 -2.36
N LEU A 98 5.69 -16.39 -2.43
CA LEU A 98 6.47 -16.63 -3.66
C LEU A 98 6.40 -18.09 -4.10
N ASP A 99 6.45 -19.05 -3.18
CA ASP A 99 6.31 -20.48 -3.48
C ASP A 99 4.92 -20.80 -4.10
N ILE A 100 3.88 -20.08 -3.64
CA ILE A 100 2.52 -20.26 -4.21
C ILE A 100 2.47 -19.62 -5.61
N ILE A 101 3.04 -18.43 -5.79
CA ILE A 101 3.13 -17.77 -7.10
C ILE A 101 3.84 -18.70 -8.10
N GLN A 102 5.00 -19.25 -7.72
CA GLN A 102 5.76 -20.15 -8.60
C GLN A 102 4.94 -21.35 -9.03
N LYS A 103 4.17 -21.96 -8.11
CA LYS A 103 3.28 -23.09 -8.46
C LYS A 103 2.22 -22.71 -9.48
N HIS A 104 1.70 -21.48 -9.45
CA HIS A 104 0.77 -21.01 -10.47
C HIS A 104 1.46 -20.80 -11.81
N LEU A 105 2.64 -20.21 -11.82
CA LEU A 105 3.43 -20.02 -13.03
C LEU A 105 3.81 -21.36 -13.67
N ASP A 106 4.26 -22.33 -12.86
CA ASP A 106 4.60 -23.70 -13.31
C ASP A 106 3.37 -24.45 -13.88
N ALA A 107 2.18 -24.15 -13.37
CA ALA A 107 0.92 -24.69 -13.88
C ALA A 107 0.40 -23.97 -15.13
N GLY A 108 1.10 -22.93 -15.62
CA GLY A 108 0.68 -22.13 -16.77
C GLY A 108 -0.48 -21.18 -16.49
N HIS A 109 -0.73 -20.85 -15.23
CA HIS A 109 -1.74 -19.86 -14.85
C HIS A 109 -1.21 -18.45 -15.01
N ASP A 110 -2.08 -17.54 -15.44
CA ASP A 110 -1.79 -16.11 -15.38
C ASP A 110 -1.79 -15.65 -13.91
N VAL A 111 -0.80 -14.84 -13.52
CA VAL A 111 -0.69 -14.33 -12.15
C VAL A 111 -0.75 -12.82 -12.14
N TRP A 112 -1.71 -12.26 -11.38
CA TRP A 112 -1.99 -10.84 -11.30
C TRP A 112 -1.87 -10.32 -9.86
N LEU A 113 -1.25 -9.16 -9.71
CA LEU A 113 -1.34 -8.38 -8.48
C LEU A 113 -2.61 -7.51 -8.50
N VAL A 114 -3.29 -7.38 -7.36
CA VAL A 114 -4.49 -6.52 -7.22
C VAL A 114 -4.32 -5.67 -5.96
N SER A 115 -3.95 -4.39 -6.12
CA SER A 115 -3.52 -3.53 -5.02
C SER A 115 -4.15 -2.14 -5.05
N ALA A 116 -4.35 -1.53 -3.87
CA ALA A 116 -4.73 -0.13 -3.75
C ALA A 116 -3.60 0.85 -4.13
N THR A 117 -2.37 0.37 -4.25
CA THR A 117 -1.19 1.14 -4.69
C THR A 117 -1.40 1.67 -6.11
N PRO A 118 -0.78 2.81 -6.50
CA PRO A 118 -0.80 3.27 -7.88
C PRO A 118 -0.41 2.16 -8.87
N ARG A 119 -1.08 2.14 -10.02
CA ARG A 119 -0.92 1.10 -11.05
C ARG A 119 0.55 0.93 -11.45
N GLU A 120 1.28 2.01 -11.61
CA GLU A 120 2.68 2.04 -12.04
C GLU A 120 3.58 1.29 -11.05
N ILE A 121 3.35 1.49 -9.76
CA ILE A 121 4.10 0.79 -8.68
C ILE A 121 3.75 -0.70 -8.65
N ALA A 122 2.45 -1.02 -8.74
CA ALA A 122 2.01 -2.42 -8.75
C ALA A 122 2.52 -3.15 -10.01
N GLN A 123 2.54 -2.47 -11.15
CA GLN A 123 3.03 -3.00 -12.43
C GLN A 123 4.54 -3.23 -12.40
N SER A 124 5.34 -2.29 -11.87
CA SER A 124 6.78 -2.47 -11.67
C SER A 124 7.06 -3.70 -10.79
N MET A 125 6.28 -3.87 -9.73
CA MET A 125 6.39 -5.03 -8.84
C MET A 125 6.04 -6.34 -9.56
N ALA A 126 4.97 -6.37 -10.37
CA ALA A 126 4.58 -7.53 -11.16
C ALA A 126 5.67 -7.88 -12.19
N HIS A 127 6.22 -6.89 -12.88
CA HIS A 127 7.30 -7.07 -13.84
C HIS A 127 8.56 -7.68 -13.18
N ARG A 128 8.99 -7.15 -12.03
CA ARG A 128 10.13 -7.67 -11.26
C ARG A 128 9.95 -9.11 -10.77
N LEU A 129 8.72 -9.53 -10.56
CA LEU A 129 8.37 -10.89 -10.13
C LEU A 129 8.06 -11.83 -11.31
N GLY A 130 8.14 -11.36 -12.57
CA GLY A 130 7.83 -12.16 -13.76
C GLY A 130 6.36 -12.55 -13.86
N LEU A 131 5.43 -11.72 -13.32
CA LEU A 131 3.99 -11.97 -13.33
C LEU A 131 3.33 -11.45 -14.61
N THR A 132 2.10 -11.86 -14.85
CA THR A 132 1.31 -11.43 -16.03
C THR A 132 1.02 -9.94 -16.01
N GLY A 133 0.77 -9.37 -14.83
CA GLY A 133 0.54 -7.94 -14.66
C GLY A 133 -0.01 -7.54 -13.30
N ALA A 134 -0.50 -6.30 -13.22
CA ALA A 134 -1.10 -5.78 -12.00
C ALA A 134 -2.33 -4.89 -12.27
N LEU A 135 -3.31 -4.98 -11.37
CA LEU A 135 -4.43 -4.06 -11.23
C LEU A 135 -4.16 -3.14 -10.04
N GLY A 136 -3.92 -1.88 -10.31
CA GLY A 136 -3.63 -0.84 -9.33
C GLY A 136 -4.60 0.34 -9.43
N THR A 137 -4.48 1.28 -8.54
CA THR A 137 -5.23 2.54 -8.61
C THR A 137 -4.76 3.35 -9.82
N VAL A 138 -5.68 3.72 -10.69
CA VAL A 138 -5.41 4.50 -11.91
C VAL A 138 -5.59 5.99 -11.62
N VAL A 139 -4.58 6.78 -11.94
CA VAL A 139 -4.64 8.25 -11.98
C VAL A 139 -4.60 8.68 -13.44
N GLU A 140 -5.38 9.70 -13.78
CA GLU A 140 -5.46 10.23 -15.14
C GLU A 140 -4.14 10.90 -15.53
N VAL A 141 -3.69 10.63 -16.77
CA VAL A 141 -2.55 11.31 -17.40
C VAL A 141 -3.03 12.08 -18.63
N ASP A 142 -2.38 13.20 -18.91
CA ASP A 142 -2.61 14.01 -20.11
C ASP A 142 -1.87 13.42 -21.34
N GLU A 143 -2.01 14.10 -22.49
CA GLU A 143 -1.37 13.72 -23.76
C GLU A 143 0.17 13.76 -23.72
N TRP A 144 0.77 14.44 -22.74
CA TRP A 144 2.22 14.49 -22.52
C TRP A 144 2.71 13.49 -21.47
N GLY A 145 1.82 12.59 -21.00
CA GLY A 145 2.16 11.60 -19.98
C GLY A 145 2.32 12.19 -18.57
N ARG A 146 1.68 13.35 -18.27
CA ARG A 146 1.72 13.98 -16.94
C ARG A 146 0.43 13.70 -16.19
N TYR A 147 0.54 13.46 -14.91
CA TYR A 147 -0.65 13.30 -14.05
C TYR A 147 -1.46 14.59 -13.95
N THR A 148 -2.77 14.47 -14.22
CA THR A 148 -3.72 15.60 -14.13
C THR A 148 -4.20 15.90 -12.72
N GLY A 149 -3.80 15.09 -11.73
CA GLY A 149 -4.35 15.18 -10.38
C GLY A 149 -5.79 14.67 -10.25
N LYS A 150 -6.34 14.03 -11.29
CA LYS A 150 -7.67 13.43 -11.29
C LYS A 150 -7.59 11.91 -11.24
N MET A 151 -8.62 11.31 -10.67
CA MET A 151 -8.76 9.86 -10.61
C MET A 151 -10.10 9.48 -11.24
N PRO A 152 -10.09 8.86 -12.43
CA PRO A 152 -11.31 8.55 -13.17
C PRO A 152 -12.16 7.48 -12.49
N GLN A 153 -11.52 6.63 -11.69
CA GLN A 153 -12.18 5.57 -10.93
C GLN A 153 -11.88 5.72 -9.43
N SER A 154 -12.63 5.02 -8.59
CA SER A 154 -12.33 4.94 -7.17
C SER A 154 -11.03 4.16 -6.91
N LEU A 155 -10.45 4.34 -5.73
CA LEU A 155 -9.28 3.56 -5.27
C LEU A 155 -9.52 2.06 -5.49
N MET A 156 -8.48 1.34 -5.92
CA MET A 156 -8.47 -0.12 -6.11
C MET A 156 -8.55 -0.84 -4.75
N HIS A 157 -9.67 -0.68 -4.06
CA HIS A 157 -9.91 -1.19 -2.73
C HIS A 157 -11.31 -1.81 -2.61
N GLY A 158 -11.42 -2.88 -1.83
CA GLY A 158 -12.69 -3.54 -1.53
C GLY A 158 -13.45 -3.96 -2.79
N THR A 159 -14.65 -3.39 -2.99
CA THR A 159 -15.51 -3.72 -4.14
C THR A 159 -14.86 -3.44 -5.50
N MET A 160 -13.98 -2.42 -5.57
CA MET A 160 -13.32 -2.07 -6.82
C MET A 160 -12.35 -3.15 -7.29
N LYS A 161 -11.68 -3.87 -6.37
CA LYS A 161 -10.84 -5.02 -6.73
C LYS A 161 -11.67 -6.13 -7.40
N ALA A 162 -12.81 -6.47 -6.81
CA ALA A 162 -13.71 -7.49 -7.38
C ALA A 162 -14.24 -7.07 -8.76
N LYS A 163 -14.62 -5.80 -8.92
CA LYS A 163 -15.08 -5.25 -10.21
C LYS A 163 -13.98 -5.31 -11.27
N ALA A 164 -12.77 -4.86 -10.95
CA ALA A 164 -11.64 -4.87 -11.89
C ALA A 164 -11.24 -6.29 -12.30
N VAL A 165 -11.26 -7.26 -11.36
CA VAL A 165 -11.00 -8.67 -11.68
C VAL A 165 -12.12 -9.25 -12.56
N LEU A 166 -13.38 -8.89 -12.34
CA LEU A 166 -14.48 -9.31 -13.18
C LEU A 166 -14.34 -8.75 -14.61
N GLU A 167 -14.03 -7.46 -14.77
CA GLU A 167 -13.77 -6.84 -16.07
C GLU A 167 -12.60 -7.51 -16.78
N LEU A 168 -11.47 -7.72 -16.08
CA LEU A 168 -10.31 -8.42 -16.64
C LEU A 168 -10.64 -9.86 -17.04
N SER A 169 -11.53 -10.54 -16.30
CA SER A 169 -11.91 -11.92 -16.65
C SER A 169 -12.63 -12.01 -17.99
N TRP A 170 -13.42 -11.01 -18.36
CA TRP A 170 -14.05 -10.92 -19.67
C TRP A 170 -13.05 -10.59 -20.77
N GLU A 171 -12.11 -9.66 -20.51
CA GLU A 171 -11.09 -9.26 -21.48
C GLU A 171 -10.12 -10.41 -21.82
N ARG A 172 -9.82 -11.25 -20.84
CA ARG A 172 -8.81 -12.32 -20.93
C ARG A 172 -9.39 -13.72 -21.09
N ASP A 173 -10.71 -13.85 -21.05
CA ASP A 173 -11.44 -15.12 -21.15
C ASP A 173 -11.09 -16.09 -19.99
N TYR A 174 -11.06 -15.55 -18.73
CA TYR A 174 -10.82 -16.36 -17.54
C TYR A 174 -12.09 -17.02 -17.04
N ASP A 175 -12.03 -18.32 -16.73
CA ASP A 175 -13.08 -19.01 -15.96
C ASP A 175 -12.91 -18.75 -14.46
N LEU A 176 -13.64 -17.77 -13.94
CA LEU A 176 -13.57 -17.39 -12.53
C LEU A 176 -13.85 -18.55 -11.56
N LYS A 177 -14.59 -19.58 -11.97
CA LYS A 177 -14.82 -20.77 -11.15
C LYS A 177 -13.57 -21.61 -10.95
N GLN A 178 -12.61 -21.52 -11.86
CA GLN A 178 -11.32 -22.19 -11.79
C GLN A 178 -10.19 -21.25 -11.31
N CYS A 179 -10.45 -19.94 -11.22
CA CYS A 179 -9.49 -18.96 -10.77
C CYS A 179 -9.29 -18.94 -9.25
N TYR A 180 -8.16 -18.37 -8.84
CA TYR A 180 -7.71 -18.25 -7.45
C TYR A 180 -7.65 -16.79 -7.02
N ALA A 181 -7.93 -16.51 -5.75
CA ALA A 181 -7.69 -15.20 -5.14
C ALA A 181 -7.06 -15.37 -3.76
N TYR A 182 -6.07 -14.53 -3.47
CA TYR A 182 -5.28 -14.53 -2.25
C TYR A 182 -5.38 -13.17 -1.55
N SER A 183 -5.82 -13.12 -0.30
CA SER A 183 -5.87 -11.88 0.48
C SER A 183 -5.78 -12.13 1.98
N ASP A 184 -5.38 -11.10 2.72
CA ASP A 184 -5.33 -11.06 4.18
C ASP A 184 -6.51 -10.30 4.81
N SER A 185 -7.24 -9.52 4.00
CA SER A 185 -8.16 -8.48 4.47
C SER A 185 -9.64 -8.81 4.23
N MET A 186 -10.49 -8.42 5.21
CA MET A 186 -11.95 -8.42 5.06
C MET A 186 -12.46 -7.52 3.93
N SER A 187 -11.73 -6.46 3.60
CA SER A 187 -12.10 -5.58 2.48
C SER A 187 -12.19 -6.33 1.15
N ASP A 188 -11.43 -7.43 1.01
CA ASP A 188 -11.36 -8.24 -0.19
C ASP A 188 -12.33 -9.44 -0.19
N GLU A 189 -13.29 -9.49 0.76
CA GLU A 189 -14.30 -10.56 0.81
C GLU A 189 -15.04 -10.72 -0.52
N LYS A 190 -15.35 -9.60 -1.21
CA LYS A 190 -16.04 -9.65 -2.51
C LYS A 190 -15.17 -10.28 -3.60
N LEU A 191 -13.86 -9.97 -3.61
CA LEU A 191 -12.92 -10.60 -4.51
C LEU A 191 -12.78 -12.11 -4.22
N LEU A 192 -12.63 -12.48 -2.94
CA LEU A 192 -12.55 -13.88 -2.53
C LEU A 192 -13.81 -14.68 -2.88
N ASN A 193 -14.99 -14.06 -2.83
CA ASN A 193 -16.25 -14.69 -3.22
C ASN A 193 -16.46 -14.76 -4.73
N LEU A 194 -15.72 -14.00 -5.52
CA LEU A 194 -15.86 -13.96 -6.97
C LEU A 194 -15.25 -15.19 -7.65
N VAL A 195 -14.23 -15.78 -7.03
CA VAL A 195 -13.46 -16.89 -7.61
C VAL A 195 -13.84 -18.24 -7.02
N GLY A 196 -13.60 -19.32 -7.78
CA GLY A 196 -13.88 -20.69 -7.30
C GLY A 196 -12.90 -21.19 -6.24
N HIS A 197 -11.67 -20.62 -6.20
CA HIS A 197 -10.62 -21.05 -5.27
C HIS A 197 -10.11 -19.93 -4.38
N PRO A 198 -10.95 -19.39 -3.45
CA PRO A 198 -10.49 -18.40 -2.48
C PRO A 198 -9.47 -19.00 -1.51
N ARG A 199 -8.43 -18.21 -1.20
CA ARG A 199 -7.35 -18.56 -0.29
C ARG A 199 -7.06 -17.36 0.61
N VAL A 200 -6.86 -17.58 1.89
CA VAL A 200 -6.54 -16.49 2.80
C VAL A 200 -5.10 -16.61 3.31
N VAL A 201 -4.37 -15.51 3.23
CA VAL A 201 -2.95 -15.44 3.60
C VAL A 201 -2.82 -14.49 4.78
N ASN A 202 -2.18 -14.92 5.87
CA ASN A 202 -1.99 -14.12 7.08
C ASN A 202 -3.26 -13.36 7.53
N PRO A 203 -4.46 -13.96 7.51
CA PRO A 203 -5.72 -13.25 7.61
C PRO A 203 -5.89 -12.53 8.95
N GLU A 204 -6.54 -11.37 8.89
CA GLU A 204 -7.04 -10.71 10.08
C GLU A 204 -8.09 -11.57 10.83
N PRO A 205 -8.32 -11.32 12.13
CA PRO A 205 -9.18 -12.18 12.95
C PRO A 205 -10.59 -12.36 12.40
N LYS A 206 -11.17 -11.33 11.77
CA LYS A 206 -12.51 -11.36 11.19
C LYS A 206 -12.54 -12.25 9.95
N LEU A 207 -11.58 -12.06 9.02
CA LEU A 207 -11.47 -12.89 7.81
C LEU A 207 -11.14 -14.33 8.15
N ARG A 208 -10.28 -14.59 9.16
CA ARG A 208 -9.96 -15.95 9.64
C ARG A 208 -11.19 -16.69 10.14
N ARG A 209 -12.12 -16.02 10.84
CA ARG A 209 -13.39 -16.61 11.29
C ARG A 209 -14.28 -16.98 10.09
N ILE A 210 -14.33 -16.13 9.08
CA ILE A 210 -15.11 -16.41 7.84
C ILE A 210 -14.47 -17.56 7.08
N ALA A 211 -13.14 -17.55 6.88
CA ALA A 211 -12.42 -18.62 6.21
C ALA A 211 -12.67 -19.98 6.86
N LYS A 212 -12.64 -20.06 8.19
CA LYS A 212 -12.98 -21.30 8.92
C LYS A 212 -14.43 -21.75 8.66
N ARG A 213 -15.40 -20.84 8.69
CA ARG A 213 -16.82 -21.17 8.43
C ARG A 213 -17.08 -21.63 7.00
N ARG A 214 -16.35 -21.07 6.03
CA ARG A 214 -16.49 -21.37 4.60
C ARG A 214 -15.51 -22.43 4.10
N HIS A 215 -14.71 -23.01 4.99
CA HIS A 215 -13.67 -24.00 4.68
C HIS A 215 -12.65 -23.50 3.65
N TRP A 216 -12.36 -22.18 3.66
CA TRP A 216 -11.31 -21.62 2.83
C TRP A 216 -9.93 -21.96 3.39
N PRO A 217 -8.98 -22.42 2.58
CA PRO A 217 -7.61 -22.67 3.02
C PRO A 217 -6.94 -21.41 3.57
N VAL A 218 -6.20 -21.58 4.67
CA VAL A 218 -5.51 -20.51 5.39
C VAL A 218 -4.02 -20.79 5.37
N TYR A 219 -3.23 -19.81 4.94
CA TYR A 219 -1.78 -19.81 4.95
C TYR A 219 -1.27 -18.78 5.94
N ASP A 220 -0.41 -19.19 6.88
CA ASP A 220 0.20 -18.32 7.89
C ASP A 220 1.70 -18.26 7.64
N PHE A 221 2.18 -17.22 6.96
CA PHE A 221 3.59 -16.97 6.67
C PHE A 221 4.22 -15.97 7.65
N ALA A 222 3.42 -15.19 8.38
CA ALA A 222 3.89 -14.32 9.42
C ALA A 222 4.27 -15.13 10.67
N HIS A 223 5.49 -14.97 11.19
CA HIS A 223 5.90 -15.65 12.42
C HIS A 223 5.02 -15.26 13.60
N ARG A 224 4.36 -16.26 14.18
CA ARG A 224 3.16 -16.23 15.00
C ARG A 224 3.16 -15.31 16.24
N ARG A 225 4.27 -14.78 16.74
CA ARG A 225 4.29 -14.03 18.01
C ARG A 225 4.54 -12.54 17.89
N LEU A 226 5.45 -12.09 17.05
CA LEU A 226 5.76 -10.65 16.91
C LEU A 226 4.92 -9.98 15.83
N ASP A 227 4.71 -10.65 14.69
CA ASP A 227 4.02 -10.06 13.54
C ASP A 227 2.51 -9.93 13.77
N ILE A 228 1.89 -10.83 14.57
CA ILE A 228 0.47 -10.69 14.96
C ILE A 228 0.29 -9.51 15.91
N ALA A 229 1.18 -9.33 16.88
CA ALA A 229 1.13 -8.18 17.78
C ALA A 229 1.35 -6.85 17.03
N ILE A 230 2.25 -6.83 16.05
CA ILE A 230 2.49 -5.69 15.16
C ILE A 230 1.29 -5.50 14.21
N LYS A 231 0.69 -6.56 13.68
CA LYS A 231 -0.45 -6.51 12.75
C LYS A 231 -1.75 -6.07 13.45
N VAL A 232 -2.01 -6.55 14.66
CA VAL A 232 -3.12 -6.07 15.51
C VAL A 232 -2.86 -4.64 15.93
N ARG A 233 -1.64 -4.30 16.32
CA ARG A 233 -1.25 -2.96 16.72
C ARG A 233 -1.14 -1.99 15.54
N SER A 234 -0.73 -2.42 14.34
CA SER A 234 -0.64 -1.58 13.14
C SER A 234 -1.97 -1.39 12.41
N ARG A 235 -2.96 -2.22 12.64
CA ARG A 235 -4.28 -2.10 12.03
C ARG A 235 -5.26 -1.25 12.84
N TYR A 236 -5.11 -1.22 14.16
CA TYR A 236 -5.82 -0.29 15.07
C TYR A 236 -4.98 0.95 15.43
N LEU A 237 -3.69 0.90 15.16
CA LEU A 237 -2.77 2.00 15.03
C LEU A 237 -2.41 2.09 13.55
N PRO A 238 -3.21 2.75 12.72
CA PRO A 238 -2.93 2.87 11.31
C PRO A 238 -1.49 3.34 11.13
N ALA A 239 -0.92 3.18 9.94
CA ALA A 239 0.38 3.71 9.53
C ALA A 239 0.70 5.13 10.06
N ILE A 240 -0.30 5.80 10.55
CA ILE A 240 -0.42 7.04 11.29
C ILE A 240 0.27 7.04 12.65
N MET A 241 0.18 5.99 13.48
CA MET A 241 0.90 6.02 14.77
C MET A 241 2.39 5.74 14.59
N VAL A 242 2.77 4.94 13.60
CA VAL A 242 4.19 4.79 13.24
C VAL A 242 4.68 6.09 12.59
N GLY A 243 3.88 6.72 11.72
CA GLY A 243 4.09 8.07 11.23
C GLY A 243 4.05 9.12 12.35
N PHE A 244 3.12 9.04 13.29
CA PHE A 244 3.03 9.95 14.44
C PHE A 244 4.23 9.81 15.39
N LEU A 245 4.66 8.62 15.75
CA LEU A 245 5.88 8.44 16.55
C LEU A 245 7.13 8.89 15.80
N TRP A 246 7.17 8.73 14.48
CA TRP A 246 8.25 9.24 13.66
C TRP A 246 8.14 10.77 13.49
N THR A 247 6.96 11.34 13.23
CA THR A 247 6.73 12.79 13.17
C THR A 247 6.97 13.47 14.51
N VAL A 248 6.54 12.88 15.63
CA VAL A 248 6.88 13.37 16.98
C VAL A 248 8.40 13.36 17.19
N ARG A 249 9.10 12.29 16.77
CA ARG A 249 10.56 12.20 16.88
C ARG A 249 11.29 13.21 15.98
N VAL A 250 10.77 13.47 14.78
CA VAL A 250 11.33 14.46 13.84
C VAL A 250 10.98 15.87 14.30
N LEU A 251 9.74 16.12 14.73
CA LEU A 251 9.30 17.41 15.29
C LEU A 251 10.10 17.75 16.57
N TRP A 252 10.29 16.77 17.46
CA TRP A 252 11.12 16.89 18.64
C TRP A 252 12.57 17.25 18.30
N ARG A 253 13.16 16.57 17.30
CA ARG A 253 14.51 16.91 16.81
C ARG A 253 14.57 18.31 16.17
N TYR A 254 13.53 18.72 15.44
CA TYR A 254 13.44 20.04 14.83
C TYR A 254 13.26 21.14 15.88
N VAL A 255 12.36 20.94 16.83
CA VAL A 255 12.10 21.87 17.95
C VAL A 255 13.36 22.02 18.82
N ILE A 256 14.00 20.91 19.19
CA ILE A 256 15.25 20.95 19.96
C ILE A 256 16.36 21.68 19.18
N ARG A 257 16.53 21.37 17.88
CA ARG A 257 17.54 22.07 17.06
C ARG A 257 17.25 23.57 16.94
N ARG A 258 15.98 23.96 16.89
CA ARG A 258 15.58 25.37 16.84
C ARG A 258 15.82 26.06 18.18
N ILE A 259 15.45 25.42 19.29
CA ILE A 259 15.72 25.92 20.66
C ILE A 259 17.23 26.04 20.89
N LEU A 260 18.02 25.02 20.56
CA LEU A 260 19.48 25.08 20.72
C LEU A 260 20.15 26.17 19.87
N ARG A 261 19.66 26.42 18.64
CA ARG A 261 20.13 27.53 17.80
C ARG A 261 19.76 28.88 18.39
N THR A 262 18.56 29.01 18.97
CA THR A 262 18.12 30.25 19.60
C THR A 262 18.91 30.53 20.89
N LEU A 263 19.08 29.51 21.73
CA LEU A 263 19.90 29.56 22.93
C LEU A 263 21.38 29.86 22.61
N GLY A 264 21.92 29.28 21.54
CA GLY A 264 23.28 29.56 21.09
C GLY A 264 23.47 31.03 20.63
N ARG A 265 22.44 31.62 19.97
CA ARG A 265 22.46 33.05 19.61
C ARG A 265 22.36 33.96 20.83
N VAL A 266 21.50 33.62 21.79
CA VAL A 266 21.37 34.37 23.05
C VAL A 266 22.66 34.26 23.88
N TRP A 267 23.29 33.09 23.92
CA TRP A 267 24.55 32.87 24.60
C TRP A 267 25.68 33.70 24.00
N HIS A 268 25.81 33.74 22.65
CA HIS A 268 26.79 34.59 21.97
C HIS A 268 26.54 36.11 22.14
N PHE A 269 25.26 36.48 22.32
CA PHE A 269 24.92 37.89 22.60
C PHE A 269 25.26 38.31 24.06
N LEU A 270 25.04 37.40 25.01
CA LEU A 270 25.28 37.66 26.44
C LEU A 270 26.74 37.51 26.84
N PHE A 271 27.51 36.70 26.13
CA PHE A 271 28.94 36.44 26.40
C PHE A 271 29.78 36.65 25.14
N PRO A 272 29.97 37.92 24.72
CA PRO A 272 30.90 38.21 23.63
C PRO A 272 32.32 37.83 24.04
N ARG A 273 32.98 36.98 23.23
CA ARG A 273 34.41 36.66 23.45
C ARG A 273 35.21 37.97 23.46
N ARG A 274 35.74 38.36 24.62
CA ARG A 274 36.78 39.38 24.67
C ARG A 274 38.01 38.87 23.94
N ARG A 275 38.41 39.61 22.92
CA ARG A 275 39.75 39.46 22.34
C ARG A 275 40.79 40.10 23.25
#